data_cc007e500fa00e2bea4a46f02164c529
#
_entry.id   cc007e500fa00e2bea4a46f02164c529
#
_cell.length_a   1.000
_cell.length_b   1.000
_cell.length_c   1.000
_cell.angle_alpha   90.00
_cell.angle_beta   90.00
_cell.angle_gamma   90.00
#
_symmetry.space_group_name_H-M   'P 1'
#
loop_
_entity.id
_entity.type
_entity.pdbx_description
1 polymer ?
#
loop_
_entity_poly.entity_id
_entity_poly.type
_entity_poly.pdbx_seq_one_letter_code
_entity_poly.pdbx_strand_id
1 'polypeptide(L)'
;AVVRLKGEEVVCHVKNTGRCRELLVPGAPVFLEKSDNPNRKTQYDLIAVQKGNRLINMDSQIPNKVVEEWLLQGNLFGKDARVKREVSYGNSRFDLYIETEERKIFMEVKGVTLEENGVVRFPDAPTQRGVKHIKELCKCTKDGYEAYIMFVIQMEDVLYFEPNYATHPEFGNALSEAEKAGVHILAYTCQVRKDLINLAKPVRVYVNGKEESEEEQETVC
;
A
#
# COMPACT_ATOMS: atom_id res chain seq x y z
N ALA A 1 5.91 1.85 20.30
CA ALA A 1 7.37 1.74 20.34
C ALA A 1 7.93 2.66 21.42
N VAL A 2 9.14 2.34 21.91
CA VAL A 2 9.93 3.25 22.76
C VAL A 2 11.00 3.86 21.89
N VAL A 3 11.11 5.18 21.90
CA VAL A 3 12.08 5.92 21.09
C VAL A 3 12.86 6.93 21.96
N ARG A 4 14.09 7.26 21.56
CA ARG A 4 14.88 8.30 22.23
C ARG A 4 14.67 9.62 21.54
N LEU A 5 14.06 10.60 22.22
CA LEU A 5 13.80 11.95 21.74
C LEU A 5 14.53 12.96 22.61
N LYS A 6 15.51 13.69 22.05
CA LYS A 6 16.33 14.68 22.78
C LYS A 6 16.99 14.15 24.06
N GLY A 7 17.39 12.87 24.04
CA GLY A 7 18.06 12.21 25.18
C GLY A 7 17.14 11.48 26.14
N GLU A 8 15.83 11.68 26.06
CA GLU A 8 14.82 11.04 26.90
C GLU A 8 14.12 9.89 26.16
N GLU A 9 13.67 8.88 26.90
CA GLU A 9 12.84 7.81 26.36
C GLU A 9 11.36 8.21 26.38
N VAL A 10 10.71 8.14 25.19
CA VAL A 10 9.28 8.40 25.01
C VAL A 10 8.59 7.22 24.40
N VAL A 11 7.38 6.94 24.87
CA VAL A 11 6.49 5.94 24.25
C VAL A 11 5.70 6.62 23.13
N CYS A 12 5.79 6.09 21.91
CA CYS A 12 5.01 6.54 20.76
C CYS A 12 4.04 5.45 20.28
N HIS A 13 2.95 5.87 19.69
CA HIS A 13 2.00 5.00 19.00
C HIS A 13 2.53 4.68 17.59
N VAL A 14 2.41 3.41 17.19
CA VAL A 14 2.73 2.97 15.81
C VAL A 14 1.42 2.79 15.07
N LYS A 15 1.14 3.64 14.09
CA LYS A 15 -0.09 3.59 13.27
C LYS A 15 0.00 2.53 12.17
N ASN A 16 0.49 1.34 12.50
CA ASN A 16 0.62 0.25 11.55
C ASN A 16 0.19 -1.06 12.21
N THR A 17 -0.59 -1.88 11.49
CA THR A 17 -1.05 -3.19 11.93
C THR A 17 -0.17 -4.33 11.43
N GLY A 18 0.77 -4.04 10.54
CA GLY A 18 1.78 -4.97 10.05
C GLY A 18 2.83 -5.30 11.10
N ARG A 19 3.65 -6.29 10.82
CA ARG A 19 4.74 -6.71 11.75
C ARG A 19 5.87 -5.71 11.79
N CYS A 20 6.21 -5.13 10.64
CA CYS A 20 7.26 -4.11 10.44
C CYS A 20 8.58 -4.44 11.16
N ARG A 21 8.94 -5.73 11.26
CA ARG A 21 10.10 -6.19 12.05
C ARG A 21 11.43 -5.71 11.47
N GLU A 22 11.49 -5.62 10.14
CA GLU A 22 12.64 -5.16 9.38
C GLU A 22 12.86 -3.65 9.45
N LEU A 23 11.84 -2.91 9.92
CA LEU A 23 11.86 -1.45 10.07
C LEU A 23 12.07 -1.02 11.52
N LEU A 24 11.36 -1.64 12.45
CA LEU A 24 11.39 -1.27 13.88
C LEU A 24 12.52 -1.99 14.61
N VAL A 25 13.74 -1.85 14.09
CA VAL A 25 14.95 -2.39 14.71
C VAL A 25 15.57 -1.40 15.70
N PRO A 26 16.25 -1.88 16.77
CA PRO A 26 16.91 -0.98 17.72
C PRO A 26 17.91 -0.04 17.04
N GLY A 27 17.80 1.26 17.34
CA GLY A 27 18.67 2.28 16.77
C GLY A 27 18.24 2.83 15.40
N ALA A 28 17.18 2.32 14.79
CA ALA A 28 16.64 2.90 13.55
C ALA A 28 16.19 4.36 13.77
N PRO A 29 16.63 5.32 12.92
CA PRO A 29 16.12 6.67 12.98
C PRO A 29 14.64 6.70 12.60
N VAL A 30 13.82 7.41 13.41
CA VAL A 30 12.38 7.49 13.21
C VAL A 30 11.90 8.93 13.18
N PHE A 31 10.75 9.16 12.54
CA PHE A 31 10.07 10.45 12.50
C PHE A 31 8.76 10.34 13.27
N LEU A 32 8.56 11.32 14.15
CA LEU A 32 7.41 11.37 15.03
C LEU A 32 6.56 12.59 14.71
N GLU A 33 5.26 12.39 14.70
CA GLU A 33 4.27 13.46 14.70
C GLU A 33 3.76 13.68 16.14
N LYS A 34 3.79 14.92 16.60
CA LYS A 34 3.20 15.26 17.90
C LYS A 34 1.70 15.45 17.75
N SER A 35 0.94 14.78 18.60
CA SER A 35 -0.51 14.95 18.65
C SER A 35 -0.90 16.21 19.42
N ASP A 36 -1.86 16.96 18.88
CA ASP A 36 -2.45 18.12 19.55
C ASP A 36 -3.51 17.75 20.60
N ASN A 37 -3.93 16.47 20.65
CA ASN A 37 -4.92 15.99 21.60
C ASN A 37 -4.27 15.65 22.95
N PRO A 38 -4.50 16.47 24.01
CA PRO A 38 -3.87 16.28 25.33
C PRO A 38 -4.39 15.03 26.06
N ASN A 39 -5.53 14.45 25.66
CA ASN A 39 -6.15 13.30 26.31
C ASN A 39 -5.62 11.95 25.80
N ARG A 40 -4.66 11.94 24.88
CA ARG A 40 -4.07 10.69 24.36
C ARG A 40 -3.11 10.08 25.36
N LYS A 41 -3.10 8.72 25.40
CA LYS A 41 -2.12 7.96 26.19
C LYS A 41 -0.67 8.16 25.73
N THR A 42 -0.47 8.43 24.42
CA THR A 42 0.82 8.71 23.81
C THR A 42 0.76 10.04 23.09
N GLN A 43 1.76 10.89 23.35
CA GLN A 43 1.82 12.23 22.71
C GLN A 43 2.31 12.19 21.27
N TYR A 44 2.97 11.10 20.86
CA TYR A 44 3.61 10.99 19.56
C TYR A 44 3.12 9.77 18.80
N ASP A 45 2.96 9.95 17.48
CA ASP A 45 2.77 8.89 16.51
C ASP A 45 4.09 8.69 15.75
N LEU A 46 4.53 7.44 15.60
CA LEU A 46 5.63 7.08 14.73
C LEU A 46 5.09 6.98 13.30
N ILE A 47 5.49 7.89 12.44
CA ILE A 47 4.95 8.02 11.08
C ILE A 47 5.91 7.53 10.00
N ALA A 48 7.23 7.57 10.23
CA ALA A 48 8.20 7.09 9.26
C ALA A 48 9.46 6.55 9.94
N VAL A 49 10.15 5.66 9.22
CA VAL A 49 11.42 5.04 9.62
C VAL A 49 12.43 5.21 8.49
N GLN A 50 13.67 5.53 8.84
CA GLN A 50 14.79 5.54 7.91
C GLN A 50 15.42 4.15 7.84
N LYS A 51 15.36 3.49 6.68
CA LYS A 51 16.03 2.22 6.39
C LYS A 51 17.11 2.44 5.33
N GLY A 52 18.36 2.50 5.74
CA GLY A 52 19.45 2.91 4.84
C GLY A 52 19.18 4.28 4.24
N ASN A 53 19.16 4.38 2.92
CA ASN A 53 18.87 5.62 2.19
C ASN A 53 17.37 5.86 1.96
N ARG A 54 16.49 4.93 2.34
CA ARG A 54 15.04 5.04 2.12
C ARG A 54 14.33 5.59 3.35
N LEU A 55 13.49 6.58 3.16
CA LEU A 55 12.51 7.01 4.15
C LEU A 55 11.19 6.28 3.86
N ILE A 56 10.72 5.49 4.81
CA ILE A 56 9.52 4.66 4.68
C ILE A 56 8.44 5.22 5.58
N ASN A 57 7.33 5.67 5.00
CA ASN A 57 6.16 6.04 5.78
C ASN A 57 5.47 4.79 6.32
N MET A 58 5.09 4.82 7.59
CA MET A 58 4.50 3.67 8.28
C MET A 58 3.01 3.85 8.64
N ASP A 59 2.43 5.01 8.37
CA ASP A 59 1.01 5.24 8.69
C ASP A 59 0.11 4.44 7.74
N SER A 60 -0.56 3.42 8.25
CA SER A 60 -1.45 2.54 7.48
C SER A 60 -2.76 3.22 7.03
N GLN A 61 -3.04 4.44 7.49
CA GLN A 61 -4.23 5.21 7.08
C GLN A 61 -3.95 6.15 5.89
N ILE A 62 -2.68 6.43 5.63
CA ILE A 62 -2.26 7.36 4.58
C ILE A 62 -2.50 6.82 3.16
N PRO A 63 -2.32 5.53 2.85
CA PRO A 63 -2.50 5.01 1.50
C PRO A 63 -3.84 5.41 0.85
N ASN A 64 -4.95 5.29 1.57
CA ASN A 64 -6.26 5.64 1.05
C ASN A 64 -6.38 7.15 0.72
N LYS A 65 -5.76 8.00 1.53
CA LYS A 65 -5.78 9.46 1.32
C LYS A 65 -4.97 9.86 0.10
N VAL A 66 -3.76 9.35 -0.05
CA VAL A 66 -2.90 9.72 -1.20
C VAL A 66 -3.46 9.21 -2.52
N VAL A 67 -4.12 8.04 -2.52
CA VAL A 67 -4.83 7.55 -3.72
C VAL A 67 -6.02 8.43 -4.05
N GLU A 68 -6.86 8.79 -3.07
CA GLU A 68 -7.99 9.68 -3.28
C GLU A 68 -7.55 11.04 -3.83
N GLU A 69 -6.56 11.69 -3.22
CA GLU A 69 -6.01 12.97 -3.68
C GLU A 69 -5.45 12.88 -5.10
N TRP A 70 -4.73 11.79 -5.41
CA TRP A 70 -4.18 11.56 -6.74
C TRP A 70 -5.26 11.37 -7.81
N LEU A 71 -6.34 10.65 -7.49
CA LEU A 71 -7.50 10.49 -8.37
C LEU A 71 -8.24 11.81 -8.60
N LEU A 72 -8.45 12.61 -7.55
CA LEU A 72 -9.11 13.91 -7.63
C LEU A 72 -8.32 14.95 -8.45
N GLN A 73 -7.01 14.75 -8.61
CA GLN A 73 -6.18 15.53 -9.54
C GLN A 73 -6.41 15.17 -11.01
N GLY A 74 -7.25 14.16 -11.28
CA GLY A 74 -7.59 13.68 -12.62
C GLY A 74 -6.71 12.57 -13.14
N ASN A 75 -5.88 11.97 -12.30
CA ASN A 75 -5.07 10.83 -12.69
C ASN A 75 -5.94 9.56 -12.84
N LEU A 76 -5.56 8.67 -13.71
CA LEU A 76 -6.13 7.37 -14.03
C LEU A 76 -7.54 7.42 -14.68
N PHE A 77 -8.47 8.22 -14.15
CA PHE A 77 -9.87 8.22 -14.59
C PHE A 77 -10.37 9.57 -15.11
N GLY A 78 -9.51 10.59 -15.16
CA GLY A 78 -9.88 11.95 -15.61
C GLY A 78 -10.42 12.84 -14.49
N LYS A 79 -10.51 14.15 -14.76
CA LYS A 79 -10.88 15.17 -13.76
C LYS A 79 -12.37 15.14 -13.36
N ASP A 80 -13.21 14.57 -14.22
CA ASP A 80 -14.67 14.51 -13.99
C ASP A 80 -15.07 13.27 -13.17
N ALA A 81 -14.11 12.44 -12.80
CA ALA A 81 -14.35 11.27 -11.96
C ALA A 81 -14.80 11.67 -10.54
N ARG A 82 -15.90 11.11 -10.12
CA ARG A 82 -16.42 11.26 -8.75
C ARG A 82 -15.87 10.16 -7.88
N VAL A 83 -15.17 10.51 -6.82
CA VAL A 83 -14.56 9.56 -5.88
C VAL A 83 -15.35 9.55 -4.58
N LYS A 84 -15.73 8.36 -4.10
CA LYS A 84 -16.38 8.14 -2.80
C LYS A 84 -15.58 7.13 -2.00
N ARG A 85 -15.41 7.38 -0.71
CA ARG A 85 -14.71 6.49 0.21
C ARG A 85 -15.65 5.48 0.85
N GLU A 86 -15.10 4.31 1.19
CA GLU A 86 -15.74 3.32 2.05
C GLU A 86 -17.15 2.90 1.60
N VAL A 87 -17.27 2.52 0.33
CA VAL A 87 -18.55 2.13 -0.28
C VAL A 87 -18.78 0.63 -0.15
N SER A 88 -19.96 0.26 0.35
CA SER A 88 -20.34 -1.14 0.53
C SER A 88 -20.71 -1.79 -0.81
N TYR A 89 -20.23 -3.03 -1.00
CA TYR A 89 -20.62 -3.93 -2.06
C TYR A 89 -20.74 -5.36 -1.49
N GLY A 90 -21.90 -5.97 -1.60
CA GLY A 90 -22.17 -7.27 -1.00
C GLY A 90 -21.85 -7.27 0.51
N ASN A 91 -20.97 -8.18 0.91
CA ASN A 91 -20.52 -8.33 2.30
C ASN A 91 -19.16 -7.66 2.58
N SER A 92 -18.71 -6.79 1.70
CA SER A 92 -17.46 -6.04 1.83
C SER A 92 -17.70 -4.54 1.72
N ARG A 93 -16.75 -3.77 2.21
CA ARG A 93 -16.69 -2.32 2.06
C ARG A 93 -15.33 -1.99 1.47
N PHE A 94 -15.35 -1.50 0.23
CA PHE A 94 -14.14 -1.12 -0.49
C PHE A 94 -13.69 0.27 -0.12
N ASP A 95 -12.40 0.49 -0.21
CA ASP A 95 -11.76 1.75 0.18
C ASP A 95 -12.25 2.92 -0.68
N LEU A 96 -12.38 2.72 -2.00
CA LEU A 96 -12.82 3.74 -2.94
C LEU A 96 -13.85 3.17 -3.94
N TYR A 97 -14.81 4.01 -4.30
CA TYR A 97 -15.70 3.86 -5.43
C TYR A 97 -15.54 5.06 -6.34
N ILE A 98 -15.31 4.83 -7.63
CA ILE A 98 -15.10 5.86 -8.62
C ILE A 98 -16.17 5.74 -9.70
N GLU A 99 -16.78 6.86 -10.07
CA GLU A 99 -17.80 6.94 -11.09
C GLU A 99 -17.45 8.01 -12.11
N THR A 100 -17.43 7.63 -13.37
CA THR A 100 -17.36 8.53 -14.52
C THR A 100 -18.67 8.44 -15.31
N GLU A 101 -18.81 9.14 -16.44
CA GLU A 101 -20.00 9.02 -17.30
C GLU A 101 -20.24 7.58 -17.78
N GLU A 102 -19.18 6.83 -18.06
CA GLU A 102 -19.25 5.49 -18.68
C GLU A 102 -18.85 4.36 -17.74
N ARG A 103 -18.16 4.64 -16.61
CA ARG A 103 -17.50 3.63 -15.80
C ARG A 103 -17.91 3.70 -14.34
N LYS A 104 -18.12 2.52 -13.74
CA LYS A 104 -18.34 2.35 -12.30
C LYS A 104 -17.27 1.39 -11.77
N ILE A 105 -16.48 1.85 -10.84
CA ILE A 105 -15.23 1.22 -10.46
C ILE A 105 -15.17 1.04 -8.96
N PHE A 106 -14.83 -0.16 -8.51
CA PHE A 106 -14.44 -0.42 -7.12
C PHE A 106 -12.93 -0.56 -7.03
N MET A 107 -12.32 0.07 -6.01
CA MET A 107 -10.90 -0.01 -5.77
C MET A 107 -10.62 -0.33 -4.31
N GLU A 108 -9.79 -1.35 -4.09
CA GLU A 108 -9.18 -1.69 -2.81
C GLU A 108 -7.75 -1.17 -2.77
N VAL A 109 -7.36 -0.53 -1.69
CA VAL A 109 -6.03 0.05 -1.49
C VAL A 109 -5.26 -0.74 -0.44
N LYS A 110 -3.99 -1.03 -0.71
CA LYS A 110 -3.09 -1.72 0.21
C LYS A 110 -1.80 -0.95 0.39
N GLY A 111 -1.51 -0.50 1.60
CA GLY A 111 -0.21 0.08 1.96
C GLY A 111 0.87 -1.02 2.01
N VAL A 112 2.03 -0.74 1.42
CA VAL A 112 3.16 -1.67 1.36
C VAL A 112 4.39 -1.00 1.94
N THR A 113 4.97 -1.64 2.97
CA THR A 113 6.17 -1.18 3.66
C THR A 113 7.28 -2.23 3.69
N LEU A 114 6.95 -3.52 3.43
CA LEU A 114 7.92 -4.60 3.39
C LEU A 114 8.76 -4.51 2.13
N GLU A 115 10.04 -4.27 2.30
CA GLU A 115 11.05 -4.19 1.23
C GLU A 115 12.30 -4.97 1.62
N GLU A 116 12.80 -5.78 0.70
CA GLU A 116 14.08 -6.49 0.81
C GLU A 116 14.82 -6.43 -0.53
N ASN A 117 16.02 -5.84 -0.55
CA ASN A 117 16.86 -5.71 -1.74
C ASN A 117 16.17 -5.06 -2.96
N GLY A 118 15.32 -4.06 -2.70
CA GLY A 118 14.57 -3.37 -3.74
C GLY A 118 13.27 -4.06 -4.15
N VAL A 119 13.02 -5.28 -3.73
CA VAL A 119 11.77 -6.01 -3.98
C VAL A 119 10.78 -5.70 -2.87
N VAL A 120 9.58 -5.25 -3.25
CA VAL A 120 8.51 -5.00 -2.30
C VAL A 120 7.46 -6.10 -2.34
N ARG A 121 6.98 -6.49 -1.14
CA ARG A 121 6.07 -7.61 -0.98
C ARG A 121 4.86 -7.26 -0.10
N PHE A 122 3.75 -7.90 -0.39
CA PHE A 122 2.55 -7.85 0.43
C PHE A 122 1.86 -9.24 0.45
N PRO A 123 1.32 -9.67 1.60
CA PRO A 123 1.32 -9.03 2.90
C PRO A 123 2.59 -9.31 3.72
N ASP A 124 2.87 -8.52 4.76
CA ASP A 124 3.92 -8.80 5.73
C ASP A 124 3.47 -9.73 6.88
N ALA A 125 2.16 -9.95 6.99
CA ALA A 125 1.50 -10.90 7.88
C ALA A 125 0.30 -11.55 7.18
N PRO A 126 -0.10 -12.80 7.51
CA PRO A 126 -1.27 -13.43 6.93
C PRO A 126 -2.55 -12.58 7.06
N THR A 127 -3.32 -12.43 5.97
CA THR A 127 -4.50 -11.57 5.90
C THR A 127 -5.68 -12.25 5.20
N GLN A 128 -6.53 -12.94 5.96
CA GLN A 128 -7.76 -13.53 5.42
C GLN A 128 -8.75 -12.47 4.92
N ARG A 129 -8.76 -11.29 5.58
CA ARG A 129 -9.54 -10.15 5.10
C ARG A 129 -9.09 -9.69 3.72
N GLY A 130 -7.78 -9.68 3.45
CA GLY A 130 -7.23 -9.35 2.12
C GLY A 130 -7.70 -10.31 1.04
N VAL A 131 -7.63 -11.63 1.31
CA VAL A 131 -8.15 -12.67 0.40
C VAL A 131 -9.64 -12.48 0.14
N LYS A 132 -10.45 -12.22 1.18
CA LYS A 132 -11.87 -11.95 1.04
C LYS A 132 -12.12 -10.76 0.11
N HIS A 133 -11.42 -9.63 0.30
CA HIS A 133 -11.60 -8.43 -0.52
C HIS A 133 -11.24 -8.69 -1.99
N ILE A 134 -10.17 -9.44 -2.27
CA ILE A 134 -9.82 -9.83 -3.65
C ILE A 134 -10.94 -10.65 -4.29
N LYS A 135 -11.47 -11.64 -3.59
CA LYS A 135 -12.59 -12.47 -4.09
C LYS A 135 -13.86 -11.65 -4.35
N GLU A 136 -14.14 -10.63 -3.54
CA GLU A 136 -15.25 -9.71 -3.78
C GLU A 136 -14.99 -8.79 -4.99
N LEU A 137 -13.75 -8.35 -5.23
CA LEU A 137 -13.39 -7.63 -6.47
C LEU A 137 -13.66 -8.50 -7.71
N CYS A 138 -13.35 -9.81 -7.68
CA CYS A 138 -13.69 -10.72 -8.77
C CYS A 138 -15.20 -10.86 -8.98
N LYS A 139 -16.04 -10.63 -7.97
CA LYS A 139 -17.51 -10.59 -8.15
C LYS A 139 -17.95 -9.28 -8.79
N CYS A 140 -17.32 -8.16 -8.41
CA CYS A 140 -17.60 -6.86 -9.03
C CYS A 140 -17.44 -6.93 -10.55
N THR A 141 -16.37 -7.58 -11.06
CA THR A 141 -16.17 -7.70 -12.52
C THR A 141 -17.30 -8.45 -13.20
N LYS A 142 -17.83 -9.52 -12.56
CA LYS A 142 -18.96 -10.30 -13.09
C LYS A 142 -20.27 -9.51 -13.10
N ASP A 143 -20.42 -8.57 -12.18
CA ASP A 143 -21.62 -7.73 -12.06
C ASP A 143 -21.53 -6.45 -12.92
N GLY A 144 -20.50 -6.35 -13.80
CA GLY A 144 -20.34 -5.25 -14.76
C GLY A 144 -19.63 -4.02 -14.20
N TYR A 145 -19.01 -4.10 -13.02
CA TYR A 145 -18.11 -3.07 -12.52
C TYR A 145 -16.69 -3.32 -12.98
N GLU A 146 -15.91 -2.28 -13.10
CA GLU A 146 -14.47 -2.42 -13.13
C GLU A 146 -13.93 -2.56 -11.71
N ALA A 147 -12.90 -3.37 -11.53
CA ALA A 147 -12.33 -3.64 -10.22
C ALA A 147 -10.81 -3.44 -10.22
N TYR A 148 -10.32 -2.76 -9.20
CA TYR A 148 -8.90 -2.44 -9.04
C TYR A 148 -8.42 -2.84 -7.65
N ILE A 149 -7.20 -3.36 -7.57
CA ILE A 149 -6.43 -3.40 -6.34
C ILE A 149 -5.16 -2.57 -6.54
N MET A 150 -4.90 -1.62 -5.64
CA MET A 150 -3.80 -0.70 -5.73
C MET A 150 -2.86 -0.83 -4.55
N PHE A 151 -1.63 -1.27 -4.82
CA PHE A 151 -0.56 -1.34 -3.84
C PHE A 151 0.18 0.00 -3.78
N VAL A 152 0.06 0.67 -2.65
CA VAL A 152 0.72 1.95 -2.35
C VAL A 152 2.01 1.65 -1.61
N ILE A 153 3.11 1.70 -2.33
CA ILE A 153 4.45 1.45 -1.81
C ILE A 153 4.94 2.71 -1.12
N GLN A 154 4.92 2.71 0.21
CA GLN A 154 5.15 3.89 1.05
C GLN A 154 6.64 4.29 1.14
N MET A 155 7.36 4.17 0.02
CA MET A 155 8.77 4.52 -0.16
C MET A 155 9.11 4.77 -1.62
N GLU A 156 10.31 5.29 -1.87
CA GLU A 156 10.92 5.47 -3.22
C GLU A 156 11.90 4.33 -3.54
N ASP A 157 12.39 4.30 -4.77
CA ASP A 157 13.55 3.51 -5.24
C ASP A 157 13.43 2.01 -5.03
N VAL A 158 12.31 1.44 -5.50
CA VAL A 158 12.07 0.00 -5.53
C VAL A 158 12.15 -0.54 -6.96
N LEU A 159 12.44 -1.82 -7.12
CA LEU A 159 12.58 -2.47 -8.42
C LEU A 159 11.23 -2.98 -8.94
N TYR A 160 10.53 -3.78 -8.15
CA TYR A 160 9.23 -4.35 -8.51
C TYR A 160 8.45 -4.79 -7.28
N PHE A 161 7.17 -5.09 -7.51
CA PHE A 161 6.26 -5.67 -6.51
C PHE A 161 5.92 -7.11 -6.87
N GLU A 162 5.84 -7.97 -5.85
CA GLU A 162 5.31 -9.33 -5.95
C GLU A 162 4.51 -9.71 -4.70
N PRO A 163 3.53 -10.65 -4.80
CA PRO A 163 2.86 -11.20 -3.64
C PRO A 163 3.83 -11.95 -2.73
N ASN A 164 3.67 -11.82 -1.42
CA ASN A 164 4.48 -12.55 -0.45
C ASN A 164 3.97 -13.98 -0.27
N TYR A 165 4.30 -14.84 -1.20
CA TYR A 165 3.92 -16.25 -1.16
C TYR A 165 4.47 -16.99 0.07
N ALA A 166 5.66 -16.61 0.55
CA ALA A 166 6.26 -17.21 1.75
C ALA A 166 5.44 -16.91 3.02
N THR A 167 4.81 -15.75 3.09
CA THR A 167 4.00 -15.34 4.24
C THR A 167 2.55 -15.80 4.13
N HIS A 168 1.95 -15.70 2.92
CA HIS A 168 0.54 -16.02 2.70
C HIS A 168 0.27 -16.49 1.26
N PRO A 169 0.50 -17.76 0.93
CA PRO A 169 0.29 -18.30 -0.43
C PRO A 169 -1.13 -18.06 -0.95
N GLU A 170 -2.16 -18.17 -0.09
CA GLU A 170 -3.56 -17.95 -0.48
C GLU A 170 -3.81 -16.52 -1.01
N PHE A 171 -3.09 -15.53 -0.49
CA PHE A 171 -3.20 -14.15 -0.99
C PHE A 171 -2.64 -14.03 -2.40
N GLY A 172 -1.46 -14.60 -2.65
CA GLY A 172 -0.85 -14.61 -3.98
C GLY A 172 -1.71 -15.36 -5.01
N ASN A 173 -2.23 -16.54 -4.64
CA ASN A 173 -3.13 -17.30 -5.50
C ASN A 173 -4.41 -16.52 -5.82
N ALA A 174 -5.03 -15.89 -4.81
CA ALA A 174 -6.21 -15.06 -5.00
C ALA A 174 -5.94 -13.87 -5.93
N LEU A 175 -4.74 -13.25 -5.83
CA LEU A 175 -4.33 -12.14 -6.70
C LEU A 175 -4.16 -12.62 -8.15
N SER A 176 -3.55 -13.79 -8.38
CA SER A 176 -3.42 -14.40 -9.70
C SER A 176 -4.78 -14.74 -10.32
N GLU A 177 -5.71 -15.27 -9.51
CA GLU A 177 -7.08 -15.52 -9.96
C GLU A 177 -7.83 -14.23 -10.30
N ALA A 178 -7.60 -13.17 -9.54
CA ALA A 178 -8.21 -11.86 -9.74
C ALA A 178 -7.75 -11.22 -11.06
N GLU A 179 -6.46 -11.29 -11.37
CA GLU A 179 -5.91 -10.83 -12.64
C GLU A 179 -6.60 -11.53 -13.83
N LYS A 180 -6.73 -12.86 -13.77
CA LYS A 180 -7.45 -13.66 -14.79
C LYS A 180 -8.94 -13.31 -14.87
N ALA A 181 -9.55 -12.87 -13.77
CA ALA A 181 -10.93 -12.42 -13.72
C ALA A 181 -11.14 -10.97 -14.19
N GLY A 182 -10.09 -10.28 -14.63
CA GLY A 182 -10.14 -8.92 -15.13
C GLY A 182 -10.04 -7.83 -14.06
N VAL A 183 -9.58 -8.17 -12.85
CA VAL A 183 -9.23 -7.16 -11.83
C VAL A 183 -7.90 -6.53 -12.21
N HIS A 184 -7.85 -5.21 -12.26
CA HIS A 184 -6.62 -4.46 -12.54
C HIS A 184 -5.76 -4.39 -11.28
N ILE A 185 -4.51 -4.85 -11.39
CA ILE A 185 -3.55 -4.86 -10.29
C ILE A 185 -2.52 -3.76 -10.54
N LEU A 186 -2.48 -2.77 -9.66
CA LEU A 186 -1.59 -1.63 -9.77
C LEU A 186 -0.67 -1.53 -8.56
N ALA A 187 0.55 -1.09 -8.79
CA ALA A 187 1.50 -0.73 -7.74
C ALA A 187 2.15 0.61 -8.06
N TYR A 188 2.25 1.49 -7.06
CA TYR A 188 2.86 2.81 -7.20
C TYR A 188 3.74 3.10 -6.00
N THR A 189 4.93 3.67 -6.24
CA THR A 189 5.75 4.25 -5.17
C THR A 189 5.14 5.51 -4.63
N CYS A 190 5.58 5.91 -3.43
CA CYS A 190 5.33 7.24 -2.90
C CYS A 190 6.64 8.03 -2.84
N GLN A 191 6.58 9.32 -3.20
CA GLN A 191 7.58 10.27 -2.75
C GLN A 191 7.33 10.54 -1.27
N VAL A 192 8.32 10.25 -0.42
CA VAL A 192 8.21 10.41 1.02
C VAL A 192 9.22 11.45 1.50
N ARG A 193 8.75 12.46 2.21
CA ARG A 193 9.54 13.48 2.90
C ARG A 193 9.06 13.56 4.35
N LYS A 194 9.73 14.38 5.17
CA LYS A 194 9.40 14.52 6.60
C LYS A 194 7.95 14.96 6.86
N ASP A 195 7.39 15.74 5.95
CA ASP A 195 6.10 16.41 6.02
C ASP A 195 5.21 16.18 4.80
N LEU A 196 5.62 15.29 3.88
CA LEU A 196 4.93 15.06 2.63
C LEU A 196 4.96 13.58 2.25
N ILE A 197 3.84 13.10 1.76
CA ILE A 197 3.75 11.84 1.03
C ILE A 197 2.76 11.98 -0.14
N ASN A 198 3.21 11.64 -1.35
CA ASN A 198 2.39 11.64 -2.57
C ASN A 198 2.64 10.38 -3.37
N LEU A 199 1.66 9.90 -4.14
CA LEU A 199 1.90 8.90 -5.17
C LEU A 199 2.87 9.45 -6.22
N ALA A 200 3.81 8.59 -6.70
CA ALA A 200 4.88 9.00 -7.59
C ALA A 200 4.87 8.21 -8.90
N LYS A 201 5.47 7.03 -8.92
CA LYS A 201 5.74 6.27 -10.15
C LYS A 201 5.06 4.91 -10.13
N PRO A 202 4.54 4.42 -11.27
CA PRO A 202 4.11 3.04 -11.37
C PRO A 202 5.29 2.09 -11.16
N VAL A 203 5.02 0.93 -10.59
CA VAL A 203 5.97 -0.13 -10.32
C VAL A 203 5.50 -1.39 -11.01
N ARG A 204 6.42 -2.12 -11.62
CA ARG A 204 6.10 -3.40 -12.26
C ARG A 204 5.59 -4.41 -11.22
N VAL A 205 4.54 -5.13 -11.59
CA VAL A 205 3.90 -6.16 -10.76
C VAL A 205 4.16 -7.53 -11.38
N TYR A 206 4.71 -8.44 -10.59
CA TYR A 206 4.88 -9.85 -10.96
C TYR A 206 3.96 -10.69 -10.08
N VAL A 207 2.73 -10.94 -10.54
CA VAL A 207 1.72 -11.63 -9.73
C VAL A 207 2.11 -13.07 -9.40
N ASN A 208 2.80 -13.76 -10.31
CA ASN A 208 3.24 -15.16 -10.15
C ASN A 208 4.72 -15.27 -9.69
N GLY A 209 5.33 -14.16 -9.26
CA GLY A 209 6.78 -14.04 -9.04
C GLY A 209 7.51 -13.67 -10.34
N LYS A 210 8.72 -13.09 -10.20
CA LYS A 210 9.59 -12.82 -11.35
C LYS A 210 10.19 -14.15 -11.84
N GLU A 211 10.00 -14.49 -13.11
CA GLU A 211 10.69 -15.65 -13.71
C GLU A 211 12.18 -15.33 -13.92
N GLU A 212 13.07 -16.26 -13.56
CA GLU A 212 14.53 -16.08 -13.67
C GLU A 212 15.03 -15.79 -15.11
N SER A 213 14.21 -16.11 -16.13
CA SER A 213 14.55 -15.91 -17.55
C SER A 213 14.55 -14.43 -18.02
N GLU A 214 14.02 -13.49 -17.24
CA GLU A 214 14.01 -12.06 -17.62
C GLU A 214 15.29 -11.30 -17.20
N GLU A 215 16.20 -11.91 -16.41
CA GLU A 215 17.43 -11.24 -15.97
C GLU A 215 18.50 -11.11 -17.08
N GLU A 216 18.45 -11.92 -18.14
CA GLU A 216 19.49 -11.93 -19.17
C GLU A 216 19.28 -10.93 -20.32
N GLN A 217 18.13 -10.25 -20.40
CA GLN A 217 17.86 -9.34 -21.54
C GLN A 217 18.15 -7.86 -21.27
N GLU A 218 18.44 -7.46 -20.03
CA GLU A 218 18.75 -6.05 -19.72
C GLU A 218 20.25 -5.70 -19.76
N THR A 219 21.14 -6.63 -20.11
CA THR A 219 22.60 -6.38 -20.03
C THR A 219 23.30 -6.20 -21.38
N VAL A 220 22.57 -5.99 -22.48
CA VAL A 220 23.20 -5.69 -23.79
C VAL A 220 22.47 -4.53 -24.45
N CYS A 221 22.89 -3.31 -24.15
CA CYS A 221 22.94 -2.16 -25.06
C CYS A 221 23.82 -1.07 -24.46
#